data_144c942a9d8cd634b635e7219f50858b
#
_entry.id   144c942a9d8cd634b635e7219f50858b
#
_cell.length_a   1.000
_cell.length_b   1.000
_cell.length_c   1.000
_cell.angle_alpha   90.00
_cell.angle_beta   90.00
_cell.angle_gamma   90.00
#
_symmetry.space_group_name_H-M   'P 1'
#
loop_
_entity.id
_entity.type
_entity.pdbx_description
1 polymer ?
#
loop_
_entity_poly.entity_id
_entity_poly.type
_entity_poly.pdbx_seq_one_letter_code
_entity_poly.pdbx_strand_id
1 'polypeptide(L)'
;MKIHVGTSGYNYTEWRGTFYPEDLSSKQMFGFYSGVFKTVEINYTFYRMPTQKTTTAWLAQAPEGFTYALKAPQRITHVQRLKDAGENVRFFCEAARVLGIHLGPLLFQLPPTFRCDLARLAAFLETIPPDVRPAFEFRHDSWLNEEVFSALQARNAALCIADFGDKTTPMRPTARHGYFRLRDEGYQPDDIARWADRILEQKDAWDEVFVYFKHEDEGKGPEFARAFIDCLEKRA
;
A
#
# COMPACT_ATOMS: atom_id res chain seq x y z
N MET A 1 -17.26 -2.16 6.73
CA MET A 1 -15.85 -1.90 6.29
C MET A 1 -15.22 -3.21 5.86
N LYS A 2 -14.59 -3.25 4.68
CA LYS A 2 -13.84 -4.42 4.19
C LYS A 2 -12.36 -4.21 4.46
N ILE A 3 -11.67 -5.21 5.02
CA ILE A 3 -10.24 -5.10 5.34
C ILE A 3 -9.46 -6.09 4.47
N HIS A 4 -8.48 -5.57 3.72
CA HIS A 4 -7.57 -6.32 2.90
C HIS A 4 -6.21 -6.36 3.59
N VAL A 5 -5.74 -7.56 3.93
CA VAL A 5 -4.47 -7.76 4.64
C VAL A 5 -3.51 -8.55 3.75
N GLY A 6 -2.29 -8.09 3.64
CA GLY A 6 -1.24 -8.72 2.88
C GLY A 6 0.15 -8.17 3.21
N THR A 7 1.08 -8.33 2.29
CA THR A 7 2.47 -7.91 2.45
C THR A 7 2.90 -6.93 1.36
N SER A 8 3.95 -6.19 1.65
CA SER A 8 4.63 -5.31 0.70
C SER A 8 5.64 -6.15 -0.10
N GLY A 9 5.18 -6.72 -1.21
CA GLY A 9 5.89 -7.74 -2.00
C GLY A 9 5.50 -9.16 -1.61
N TYR A 10 5.84 -10.12 -2.46
CA TYR A 10 5.56 -11.55 -2.22
C TYR A 10 6.67 -12.50 -2.70
N ASN A 11 7.59 -12.03 -3.54
CA ASN A 11 8.57 -12.90 -4.21
C ASN A 11 9.94 -12.88 -3.53
N TYR A 12 9.95 -13.02 -2.22
CA TYR A 12 11.15 -13.06 -1.40
C TYR A 12 11.63 -14.50 -1.21
N THR A 13 12.86 -14.79 -1.62
CA THR A 13 13.48 -16.12 -1.45
C THR A 13 13.74 -16.45 0.00
N GLU A 14 13.93 -15.43 0.81
CA GLU A 14 14.15 -15.45 2.26
C GLU A 14 12.92 -16.00 3.03
N TRP A 15 11.76 -16.07 2.39
CA TRP A 15 10.56 -16.67 2.98
C TRP A 15 10.45 -18.19 2.76
N ARG A 16 11.41 -18.83 2.08
CA ARG A 16 11.47 -20.27 1.97
C ARG A 16 11.79 -20.93 3.31
N GLY A 17 11.18 -22.08 3.56
CA GLY A 17 11.33 -22.77 4.84
C GLY A 17 10.48 -22.21 5.99
N THR A 18 9.92 -20.98 5.83
CA THR A 18 9.04 -20.35 6.81
C THR A 18 7.62 -20.15 6.28
N PHE A 19 7.47 -19.29 5.27
CA PHE A 19 6.18 -19.05 4.62
C PHE A 19 5.98 -19.93 3.38
N TYR A 20 6.99 -19.99 2.51
CA TYR A 20 7.00 -20.88 1.34
C TYR A 20 7.64 -22.22 1.66
N PRO A 21 7.18 -23.32 1.02
CA PRO A 21 7.98 -24.56 0.96
C PRO A 21 9.40 -24.27 0.49
N GLU A 22 10.37 -25.02 1.05
CA GLU A 22 11.80 -24.78 0.80
C GLU A 22 12.17 -24.89 -0.69
N ASP A 23 11.55 -25.84 -1.38
CA ASP A 23 11.77 -26.17 -2.80
C ASP A 23 10.87 -25.39 -3.75
N LEU A 24 9.98 -24.50 -3.27
CA LEU A 24 9.04 -23.78 -4.11
C LEU A 24 9.78 -22.88 -5.11
N SER A 25 9.52 -23.06 -6.41
CA SER A 25 10.10 -22.20 -7.42
C SER A 25 9.53 -20.77 -7.37
N SER A 26 10.34 -19.77 -7.76
CA SER A 26 9.89 -18.36 -7.77
C SER A 26 8.67 -18.13 -8.68
N LYS A 27 8.49 -18.95 -9.70
CA LYS A 27 7.32 -18.89 -10.61
C LYS A 27 6.02 -19.31 -9.92
N GLN A 28 6.11 -20.12 -8.89
CA GLN A 28 4.95 -20.65 -8.16
C GLN A 28 4.62 -19.80 -6.90
N MET A 29 5.53 -18.89 -6.50
CA MET A 29 5.35 -18.07 -5.29
C MET A 29 4.05 -17.27 -5.31
N PHE A 30 3.67 -16.67 -6.44
CA PHE A 30 2.43 -15.92 -6.52
C PHE A 30 1.19 -16.80 -6.30
N GLY A 31 1.14 -17.97 -6.94
CA GLY A 31 0.03 -18.92 -6.74
C GLY A 31 -0.11 -19.36 -5.30
N PHE A 32 1.00 -19.66 -4.63
CA PHE A 32 1.01 -19.98 -3.20
C PHE A 32 0.53 -18.80 -2.34
N TYR A 33 1.12 -17.60 -2.57
CA TYR A 33 0.81 -16.38 -1.85
C TYR A 33 -0.68 -16.02 -1.94
N SER A 34 -1.24 -16.03 -3.15
CA SER A 34 -2.63 -15.66 -3.42
C SER A 34 -3.65 -16.68 -2.90
N GLY A 35 -3.20 -17.90 -2.60
CA GLY A 35 -3.99 -18.88 -1.85
C GLY A 35 -4.16 -18.51 -0.37
N VAL A 36 -3.21 -17.75 0.19
CA VAL A 36 -3.21 -17.34 1.60
C VAL A 36 -3.77 -15.93 1.79
N PHE A 37 -3.27 -14.96 1.01
CA PHE A 37 -3.66 -13.56 1.11
C PHE A 37 -4.46 -13.13 -0.12
N LYS A 38 -5.36 -12.16 0.07
CA LYS A 38 -6.22 -11.63 -1.01
C LYS A 38 -5.77 -10.28 -1.55
N THR A 39 -4.63 -9.78 -1.09
CA THR A 39 -4.03 -8.55 -1.59
C THR A 39 -2.52 -8.55 -1.46
N VAL A 40 -1.85 -7.75 -2.28
CA VAL A 40 -0.41 -7.50 -2.21
C VAL A 40 -0.10 -6.08 -2.65
N GLU A 41 0.90 -5.44 -2.02
CA GLU A 41 1.49 -4.19 -2.49
C GLU A 41 2.68 -4.51 -3.39
N ILE A 42 2.63 -4.10 -4.65
CA ILE A 42 3.69 -4.33 -5.64
C ILE A 42 4.71 -3.18 -5.58
N ASN A 43 5.93 -3.48 -5.13
CA ASN A 43 7.05 -2.53 -5.10
C ASN A 43 7.88 -2.49 -6.39
N TYR A 44 7.80 -3.52 -7.24
CA TYR A 44 8.51 -3.56 -8.52
C TYR A 44 8.27 -2.31 -9.36
N THR A 45 7.05 -1.78 -9.34
CA THR A 45 6.64 -0.58 -10.09
C THR A 45 7.33 0.69 -9.62
N PHE A 46 7.89 0.72 -8.41
CA PHE A 46 8.70 1.83 -7.93
C PHE A 46 9.99 1.99 -8.73
N TYR A 47 10.64 0.88 -9.06
CA TYR A 47 11.90 0.85 -9.81
C TYR A 47 11.69 0.93 -11.32
N ARG A 48 10.56 0.41 -11.82
CA ARG A 48 10.27 0.34 -13.24
C ARG A 48 8.81 0.66 -13.52
N MET A 49 8.57 1.67 -14.39
CA MET A 49 7.22 1.99 -14.87
C MET A 49 6.55 0.72 -15.43
N PRO A 50 5.39 0.31 -14.91
CA PRO A 50 4.68 -0.85 -15.45
C PRO A 50 4.19 -0.54 -16.86
N THR A 51 4.16 -1.58 -17.68
CA THR A 51 3.55 -1.55 -19.02
C THR A 51 2.22 -2.29 -18.99
N GLN A 52 1.34 -2.04 -19.96
CA GLN A 52 0.10 -2.80 -20.11
C GLN A 52 0.38 -4.31 -20.20
N LYS A 53 1.47 -4.72 -20.87
CA LYS A 53 1.89 -6.13 -20.92
C LYS A 53 2.17 -6.70 -19.53
N THR A 54 2.82 -5.92 -18.67
CA THR A 54 3.13 -6.36 -17.31
C THR A 54 1.86 -6.54 -16.47
N THR A 55 0.96 -5.56 -16.51
CA THR A 55 -0.30 -5.61 -15.74
C THR A 55 -1.28 -6.64 -16.30
N THR A 56 -1.31 -6.87 -17.62
CA THR A 56 -2.06 -7.99 -18.22
C THR A 56 -1.56 -9.34 -17.71
N ALA A 57 -0.24 -9.52 -17.58
CA ALA A 57 0.31 -10.76 -17.03
C ALA A 57 -0.06 -10.97 -15.54
N TRP A 58 -0.17 -9.90 -14.75
CA TRP A 58 -0.67 -9.98 -13.38
C TRP A 58 -2.17 -10.28 -13.33
N LEU A 59 -2.96 -9.62 -14.18
CA LEU A 59 -4.39 -9.86 -14.31
C LEU A 59 -4.68 -11.34 -14.63
N ALA A 60 -3.93 -11.92 -15.56
CA ALA A 60 -4.10 -13.32 -15.97
C ALA A 60 -3.83 -14.34 -14.85
N GLN A 61 -3.10 -13.94 -13.80
CA GLN A 61 -2.79 -14.78 -12.64
C GLN A 61 -3.66 -14.47 -11.43
N ALA A 62 -4.41 -13.35 -11.44
CA ALA A 62 -5.20 -12.91 -10.31
C ALA A 62 -6.36 -13.86 -10.03
N PRO A 63 -6.44 -14.51 -8.86
CA PRO A 63 -7.64 -15.26 -8.51
C PRO A 63 -8.79 -14.31 -8.18
N GLU A 64 -10.01 -14.81 -8.19
CA GLU A 64 -11.20 -14.05 -7.83
C GLU A 64 -11.04 -13.35 -6.46
N GLY A 65 -11.44 -12.07 -6.40
CA GLY A 65 -11.37 -11.26 -5.18
C GLY A 65 -9.96 -10.80 -4.78
N PHE A 66 -8.92 -11.12 -5.56
CA PHE A 66 -7.56 -10.65 -5.29
C PHE A 66 -7.37 -9.18 -5.73
N THR A 67 -6.59 -8.42 -4.96
CA THR A 67 -6.36 -6.98 -5.21
C THR A 67 -4.87 -6.64 -5.22
N TYR A 68 -4.42 -5.88 -6.22
CA TYR A 68 -3.06 -5.36 -6.31
C TYR A 68 -3.05 -3.88 -5.94
N ALA A 69 -2.34 -3.48 -4.88
CA ALA A 69 -1.90 -2.11 -4.70
C ALA A 69 -0.56 -1.91 -5.42
N LEU A 70 -0.39 -0.78 -6.10
CA LEU A 70 0.84 -0.53 -6.85
C LEU A 70 1.55 0.70 -6.27
N LYS A 71 2.85 0.56 -6.00
CA LYS A 71 3.68 1.70 -5.58
C LYS A 71 4.10 2.51 -6.81
N ALA A 72 3.82 3.80 -6.78
CA ALA A 72 4.15 4.73 -7.87
C ALA A 72 5.66 4.74 -8.17
N PRO A 73 6.04 4.86 -9.45
CA PRO A 73 7.43 4.91 -9.87
C PRO A 73 8.22 6.03 -9.16
N GLN A 74 9.47 5.74 -8.78
CA GLN A 74 10.36 6.71 -8.15
C GLN A 74 10.57 7.97 -8.99
N ARG A 75 10.43 7.86 -10.31
CA ARG A 75 10.49 9.01 -11.22
C ARG A 75 9.48 10.08 -10.82
N ILE A 76 8.24 9.70 -10.49
CA ILE A 76 7.17 10.61 -10.08
C ILE A 76 7.47 11.21 -8.70
N THR A 77 7.79 10.35 -7.73
CA THR A 77 7.78 10.71 -6.30
C THR A 77 9.14 11.21 -5.80
N HIS A 78 10.25 10.64 -6.28
CA HIS A 78 11.62 10.92 -5.79
C HIS A 78 12.40 11.83 -6.72
N VAL A 79 12.35 11.59 -8.04
CA VAL A 79 13.09 12.37 -9.03
C VAL A 79 12.38 13.69 -9.32
N GLN A 80 11.13 13.63 -9.80
CA GLN A 80 10.32 14.81 -10.11
C GLN A 80 9.75 15.47 -8.86
N ARG A 81 9.64 14.73 -7.74
CA ARG A 81 9.04 15.23 -6.48
C ARG A 81 7.70 15.90 -6.75
N LEU A 82 6.83 15.20 -7.49
CA LEU A 82 5.49 15.62 -7.92
C LEU A 82 5.45 16.78 -8.94
N LYS A 83 6.61 17.39 -9.29
CA LYS A 83 6.65 18.52 -10.22
C LYS A 83 6.59 18.02 -11.66
N ASP A 84 5.72 18.60 -12.48
CA ASP A 84 5.57 18.27 -13.91
C ASP A 84 5.42 16.76 -14.19
N ALA A 85 4.77 16.04 -13.27
CA ALA A 85 4.67 14.59 -13.29
C ALA A 85 3.43 14.05 -14.03
N GLY A 86 2.56 14.93 -14.55
CA GLY A 86 1.26 14.55 -15.09
C GLY A 86 1.33 13.48 -16.20
N GLU A 87 2.30 13.56 -17.11
CA GLU A 87 2.48 12.54 -18.15
C GLU A 87 2.84 11.17 -17.55
N ASN A 88 3.79 11.14 -16.61
CA ASN A 88 4.17 9.89 -15.94
C ASN A 88 3.03 9.32 -15.08
N VAL A 89 2.22 10.18 -14.44
CA VAL A 89 1.01 9.76 -13.71
C VAL A 89 0.00 9.15 -14.66
N ARG A 90 -0.25 9.78 -15.82
CA ARG A 90 -1.16 9.25 -16.85
C ARG A 90 -0.73 7.85 -17.30
N PHE A 91 0.53 7.67 -17.71
CA PHE A 91 1.05 6.36 -18.13
C PHE A 91 0.94 5.30 -17.02
N PHE A 92 1.25 5.68 -15.79
CA PHE A 92 1.14 4.77 -14.65
C PHE A 92 -0.30 4.34 -14.40
N CYS A 93 -1.25 5.29 -14.39
CA CYS A 93 -2.67 5.01 -14.20
C CYS A 93 -3.26 4.20 -15.36
N GLU A 94 -2.90 4.49 -16.62
CA GLU A 94 -3.34 3.72 -17.79
C GLU A 94 -2.89 2.25 -17.71
N ALA A 95 -1.62 2.02 -17.33
CA ALA A 95 -1.11 0.67 -17.12
C ALA A 95 -1.81 -0.03 -15.92
N ALA A 96 -2.03 0.68 -14.82
CA ALA A 96 -2.69 0.14 -13.64
C ALA A 96 -4.16 -0.27 -13.91
N ARG A 97 -4.90 0.53 -14.69
CA ARG A 97 -6.31 0.29 -15.03
C ARG A 97 -6.57 -1.02 -15.75
N VAL A 98 -5.56 -1.62 -16.39
CA VAL A 98 -5.66 -2.95 -17.02
C VAL A 98 -6.07 -4.01 -15.99
N LEU A 99 -5.74 -3.82 -14.71
CA LEU A 99 -6.12 -4.72 -13.62
C LEU A 99 -7.63 -4.71 -13.32
N GLY A 100 -8.38 -3.72 -13.80
CA GLY A 100 -9.84 -3.66 -13.63
C GLY A 100 -10.27 -3.77 -12.16
N ILE A 101 -11.13 -4.73 -11.85
CA ILE A 101 -11.64 -4.99 -10.49
C ILE A 101 -10.55 -5.43 -9.50
N HIS A 102 -9.42 -5.89 -10.00
CA HIS A 102 -8.25 -6.27 -9.20
C HIS A 102 -7.34 -5.09 -8.85
N LEU A 103 -7.66 -3.87 -9.33
CA LEU A 103 -6.88 -2.67 -9.00
C LEU A 103 -7.23 -2.16 -7.61
N GLY A 104 -6.26 -2.21 -6.71
CA GLY A 104 -6.26 -1.56 -5.41
C GLY A 104 -5.76 -0.11 -5.46
N PRO A 105 -5.40 0.48 -4.32
CA PRO A 105 -4.85 1.82 -4.27
C PRO A 105 -3.49 1.95 -4.95
N LEU A 106 -3.19 3.18 -5.41
CA LEU A 106 -1.87 3.56 -5.90
C LEU A 106 -1.13 4.36 -4.83
N LEU A 107 -0.01 3.82 -4.35
CA LEU A 107 0.80 4.43 -3.29
C LEU A 107 1.82 5.41 -3.86
N PHE A 108 1.73 6.67 -3.47
CA PHE A 108 2.70 7.73 -3.74
C PHE A 108 3.54 8.00 -2.48
N GLN A 109 4.65 7.27 -2.32
CA GLN A 109 5.57 7.49 -1.20
C GLN A 109 6.56 8.60 -1.54
N LEU A 110 6.62 9.65 -0.71
CA LEU A 110 7.58 10.75 -0.88
C LEU A 110 8.88 10.51 -0.09
N PRO A 111 10.04 11.01 -0.58
CA PRO A 111 11.31 10.83 0.11
C PRO A 111 11.40 11.70 1.39
N PRO A 112 12.19 11.28 2.40
CA PRO A 112 12.32 12.01 3.67
C PRO A 112 12.97 13.39 3.51
N THR A 113 13.68 13.63 2.41
CA THR A 113 14.29 14.93 2.09
C THR A 113 13.34 15.91 1.41
N PHE A 114 12.09 15.51 1.14
CA PHE A 114 11.11 16.36 0.48
C PHE A 114 10.18 16.98 1.53
N ARG A 115 10.44 18.26 1.83
CA ARG A 115 9.60 19.06 2.74
C ARG A 115 8.29 19.44 2.10
N CYS A 116 7.30 19.77 2.91
CA CYS A 116 5.96 20.15 2.46
C CYS A 116 6.01 21.32 1.45
N ASP A 117 5.35 21.12 0.34
CA ASP A 117 5.02 22.11 -0.68
C ASP A 117 3.55 21.87 -1.04
N LEU A 118 2.65 22.55 -0.31
CA LEU A 118 1.20 22.35 -0.43
C LEU A 118 0.70 22.69 -1.83
N ALA A 119 1.21 23.76 -2.44
CA ALA A 119 0.80 24.17 -3.78
C ALA A 119 1.15 23.07 -4.81
N ARG A 120 2.33 22.48 -4.69
CA ARG A 120 2.76 21.36 -5.55
C ARG A 120 1.93 20.11 -5.32
N LEU A 121 1.60 19.77 -4.05
CA LEU A 121 0.70 18.66 -3.75
C LEU A 121 -0.67 18.87 -4.38
N ALA A 122 -1.26 20.05 -4.21
CA ALA A 122 -2.57 20.38 -4.78
C ALA A 122 -2.56 20.24 -6.32
N ALA A 123 -1.56 20.83 -6.99
CA ALA A 123 -1.41 20.72 -8.44
C ALA A 123 -1.20 19.25 -8.89
N PHE A 124 -0.47 18.45 -8.13
CA PHE A 124 -0.26 17.04 -8.42
C PHE A 124 -1.54 16.22 -8.27
N LEU A 125 -2.32 16.46 -7.21
CA LEU A 125 -3.58 15.78 -6.97
C LEU A 125 -4.57 15.97 -8.14
N GLU A 126 -4.53 17.11 -8.83
CA GLU A 126 -5.34 17.36 -10.02
C GLU A 126 -4.94 16.49 -11.23
N THR A 127 -3.70 15.98 -11.26
CA THR A 127 -3.24 15.08 -12.34
C THR A 127 -3.71 13.64 -12.16
N ILE A 128 -4.17 13.27 -10.96
CA ILE A 128 -4.64 11.91 -10.66
C ILE A 128 -6.09 11.74 -11.12
N PRO A 129 -6.38 10.75 -11.98
CA PRO A 129 -7.74 10.51 -12.42
C PRO A 129 -8.71 10.18 -11.27
N PRO A 130 -9.98 10.61 -11.33
CA PRO A 130 -10.93 10.47 -10.21
C PRO A 130 -11.37 9.03 -9.92
N ASP A 131 -11.18 8.11 -10.86
CA ASP A 131 -11.46 6.68 -10.72
C ASP A 131 -10.33 5.89 -10.05
N VAL A 132 -9.22 6.55 -9.75
CA VAL A 132 -8.06 5.97 -9.05
C VAL A 132 -8.14 6.26 -7.57
N ARG A 133 -7.76 5.31 -6.73
CA ARG A 133 -7.66 5.43 -5.27
C ARG A 133 -6.22 5.75 -4.86
N PRO A 134 -5.81 7.03 -4.72
CA PRO A 134 -4.45 7.37 -4.34
C PRO A 134 -4.25 7.26 -2.82
N ALA A 135 -3.06 6.82 -2.43
CA ALA A 135 -2.57 6.87 -1.05
C ALA A 135 -1.22 7.58 -1.00
N PHE A 136 -1.00 8.44 -0.01
CA PHE A 136 0.24 9.22 0.13
C PHE A 136 0.97 8.85 1.41
N GLU A 137 2.21 8.37 1.28
CA GLU A 137 3.11 8.16 2.40
C GLU A 137 4.12 9.30 2.49
N PHE A 138 4.00 10.09 3.53
CA PHE A 138 4.92 11.18 3.84
C PHE A 138 6.01 10.72 4.81
N ARG A 139 7.26 11.03 4.49
CA ARG A 139 8.43 10.66 5.28
C ARG A 139 9.07 11.84 6.00
N HIS A 140 8.60 13.06 5.77
CA HIS A 140 9.04 14.28 6.43
C HIS A 140 7.89 14.88 7.23
N ASP A 141 8.14 15.20 8.50
CA ASP A 141 7.10 15.61 9.47
C ASP A 141 6.35 16.89 9.03
N SER A 142 6.97 17.75 8.20
CA SER A 142 6.31 18.97 7.70
C SER A 142 5.05 18.74 6.87
N TRP A 143 4.82 17.51 6.40
CA TRP A 143 3.62 17.12 5.66
C TRP A 143 2.44 16.76 6.57
N LEU A 144 2.70 16.53 7.88
CA LEU A 144 1.68 16.08 8.83
C LEU A 144 0.99 17.29 9.48
N ASN A 145 0.14 17.97 8.70
CA ASN A 145 -0.60 19.14 9.14
C ASN A 145 -2.00 19.20 8.49
N GLU A 146 -2.90 20.01 9.06
CA GLU A 146 -4.30 20.06 8.66
C GLU A 146 -4.52 20.56 7.22
N GLU A 147 -3.66 21.44 6.69
CA GLU A 147 -3.78 21.92 5.32
C GLU A 147 -3.53 20.79 4.30
N VAL A 148 -2.52 19.95 4.57
CA VAL A 148 -2.23 18.75 3.77
C VAL A 148 -3.37 17.74 3.89
N PHE A 149 -3.87 17.48 5.10
CA PHE A 149 -4.97 16.54 5.30
C PHE A 149 -6.25 17.01 4.59
N SER A 150 -6.55 18.29 4.63
CA SER A 150 -7.67 18.88 3.90
C SER A 150 -7.52 18.75 2.39
N ALA A 151 -6.31 18.98 1.86
CA ALA A 151 -6.02 18.80 0.44
C ALA A 151 -6.21 17.35 -0.03
N LEU A 152 -5.75 16.37 0.77
CA LEU A 152 -5.98 14.95 0.51
C LEU A 152 -7.48 14.61 0.55
N GLN A 153 -8.18 15.09 1.57
CA GLN A 153 -9.62 14.82 1.76
C GLN A 153 -10.45 15.36 0.60
N ALA A 154 -10.15 16.54 0.09
CA ALA A 154 -10.83 17.14 -1.04
C ALA A 154 -10.76 16.29 -2.33
N ARG A 155 -9.75 15.42 -2.43
CA ARG A 155 -9.50 14.53 -3.58
C ARG A 155 -9.71 13.04 -3.26
N ASN A 156 -10.32 12.72 -2.12
CA ASN A 156 -10.48 11.35 -1.64
C ASN A 156 -9.17 10.54 -1.70
N ALA A 157 -8.05 11.21 -1.35
CA ALA A 157 -6.72 10.62 -1.30
C ALA A 157 -6.40 10.18 0.13
N ALA A 158 -5.98 8.93 0.32
CA ALA A 158 -5.67 8.41 1.65
C ALA A 158 -4.33 8.91 2.17
N LEU A 159 -4.29 9.37 3.42
CA LEU A 159 -3.04 9.42 4.17
C LEU A 159 -2.61 7.98 4.46
N CYS A 160 -1.44 7.59 3.99
CA CYS A 160 -0.85 6.31 4.37
C CYS A 160 -0.40 6.38 5.83
N ILE A 161 -1.00 5.56 6.66
CA ILE A 161 -0.63 5.43 8.06
C ILE A 161 0.48 4.39 8.15
N ALA A 162 1.67 4.84 8.52
CA ALA A 162 2.85 4.01 8.62
C ALA A 162 3.45 4.14 10.02
N ASP A 163 3.97 3.04 10.52
CA ASP A 163 4.89 3.04 11.64
C ASP A 163 6.32 2.82 11.15
N PHE A 164 7.25 3.39 11.87
CA PHE A 164 8.66 3.26 11.57
C PHE A 164 9.48 3.59 12.81
N GLY A 165 9.91 2.57 13.53
CA GLY A 165 10.56 2.73 14.82
C GLY A 165 9.67 3.55 15.77
N ASP A 166 10.20 4.61 16.36
CA ASP A 166 9.47 5.47 17.31
C ASP A 166 8.44 6.41 16.67
N LYS A 167 8.33 6.40 15.32
CA LYS A 167 7.45 7.31 14.59
C LYS A 167 6.23 6.57 14.04
N THR A 168 5.05 7.13 14.32
CA THR A 168 3.79 6.67 13.75
C THR A 168 3.07 7.83 13.08
N THR A 169 2.62 7.65 11.85
CA THR A 169 1.74 8.61 11.18
C THR A 169 0.43 8.75 11.97
N PRO A 170 -0.10 9.97 12.15
CA PRO A 170 -1.38 10.17 12.82
C PRO A 170 -2.52 9.35 12.19
N MET A 171 -3.40 8.80 13.04
CA MET A 171 -4.62 8.12 12.58
C MET A 171 -5.61 9.18 12.08
N ARG A 172 -5.49 9.56 10.80
CA ARG A 172 -6.29 10.61 10.18
C ARG A 172 -6.92 10.10 8.88
N PRO A 173 -8.20 9.70 8.90
CA PRO A 173 -8.92 9.36 7.67
C PRO A 173 -9.06 10.59 6.76
N THR A 174 -8.51 10.52 5.57
CA THR A 174 -8.61 11.57 4.53
C THR A 174 -9.31 11.09 3.26
N ALA A 175 -9.67 9.81 3.20
CA ALA A 175 -10.38 9.20 2.09
C ALA A 175 -11.38 8.15 2.60
N ARG A 176 -12.24 7.67 1.71
CA ARG A 176 -13.15 6.53 1.99
C ARG A 176 -12.41 5.18 2.00
N HIS A 177 -11.12 5.16 1.72
CA HIS A 177 -10.25 4.00 1.86
C HIS A 177 -9.08 4.31 2.80
N GLY A 178 -8.77 3.38 3.70
CA GLY A 178 -7.59 3.42 4.56
C GLY A 178 -6.40 2.72 3.90
N TYR A 179 -5.20 3.19 4.18
CA TYR A 179 -3.97 2.55 3.69
C TYR A 179 -2.92 2.51 4.78
N PHE A 180 -2.44 1.31 5.11
CA PHE A 180 -1.49 1.08 6.20
C PHE A 180 -0.25 0.38 5.70
N ARG A 181 0.92 0.83 6.15
CA ARG A 181 2.21 0.19 5.94
C ARG A 181 2.88 -0.04 7.28
N LEU A 182 2.71 -1.23 7.81
CA LEU A 182 3.20 -1.63 9.12
C LEU A 182 4.59 -2.26 8.97
N ARG A 183 5.60 -1.67 9.64
CA ARG A 183 7.02 -1.93 9.34
C ARG A 183 7.92 -2.02 10.57
N ASP A 184 7.36 -1.99 11.77
CA ASP A 184 8.15 -2.21 12.97
C ASP A 184 8.63 -3.66 13.01
N GLU A 185 9.95 -3.85 13.10
CA GLU A 185 10.57 -5.18 13.12
C GLU A 185 10.37 -5.90 14.46
N GLY A 186 10.02 -5.16 15.51
CA GLY A 186 9.87 -5.64 16.87
C GLY A 186 8.45 -5.98 17.30
N TYR A 187 7.48 -6.11 16.39
CA TYR A 187 6.08 -6.38 16.76
C TYR A 187 5.94 -7.58 17.69
N GLN A 188 5.27 -7.34 18.81
CA GLN A 188 4.75 -8.36 19.69
C GLN A 188 3.26 -8.62 19.36
N PRO A 189 2.68 -9.75 19.78
CA PRO A 189 1.26 -10.05 19.53
C PRO A 189 0.29 -8.92 19.96
N ASP A 190 0.59 -8.24 21.07
CA ASP A 190 -0.22 -7.12 21.56
C ASP A 190 -0.13 -5.88 20.66
N ASP A 191 1.00 -5.68 19.95
CA ASP A 191 1.13 -4.57 19.00
C ASP A 191 0.24 -4.79 17.78
N ILE A 192 0.24 -6.02 17.28
CA ILE A 192 -0.63 -6.44 16.17
C ILE A 192 -2.11 -6.30 16.57
N ALA A 193 -2.46 -6.74 17.77
CA ALA A 193 -3.81 -6.61 18.31
C ALA A 193 -4.24 -5.14 18.44
N ARG A 194 -3.37 -4.26 18.96
CA ARG A 194 -3.62 -2.82 19.04
C ARG A 194 -3.84 -2.16 17.68
N TRP A 195 -3.09 -2.55 16.65
CA TRP A 195 -3.34 -2.06 15.29
C TRP A 195 -4.70 -2.49 14.76
N ALA A 196 -5.11 -3.74 15.00
CA ALA A 196 -6.44 -4.23 14.62
C ALA A 196 -7.54 -3.40 15.31
N ASP A 197 -7.42 -3.17 16.61
CA ASP A 197 -8.39 -2.37 17.38
C ASP A 197 -8.47 -0.93 16.87
N ARG A 198 -7.34 -0.26 16.66
CA ARG A 198 -7.29 1.12 16.14
C ARG A 198 -7.94 1.26 14.76
N ILE A 199 -7.81 0.25 13.90
CA ILE A 199 -8.46 0.24 12.58
C ILE A 199 -9.97 0.03 12.73
N LEU A 200 -10.40 -0.90 13.59
CA LEU A 200 -11.81 -1.17 13.84
C LEU A 200 -12.55 0.00 14.50
N GLU A 201 -11.88 0.78 15.34
CA GLU A 201 -12.40 2.03 15.91
C GLU A 201 -12.79 3.06 14.84
N GLN A 202 -12.19 2.99 13.64
CA GLN A 202 -12.47 3.87 12.52
C GLN A 202 -13.43 3.29 11.47
N LYS A 203 -14.19 2.26 11.81
CA LYS A 203 -15.05 1.51 10.88
C LYS A 203 -16.06 2.37 10.10
N ASP A 204 -16.48 3.50 10.65
CA ASP A 204 -17.43 4.41 10.01
C ASP A 204 -16.77 5.43 9.07
N ALA A 205 -15.42 5.57 9.17
CA ALA A 205 -14.66 6.48 8.32
C ALA A 205 -14.27 5.86 6.98
N TRP A 206 -14.12 4.52 6.92
CA TRP A 206 -13.64 3.82 5.73
C TRP A 206 -14.65 2.77 5.22
N ASP A 207 -14.80 2.69 3.88
CA ASP A 207 -15.49 1.59 3.23
C ASP A 207 -14.58 0.36 3.11
N GLU A 208 -13.30 0.61 2.77
CA GLU A 208 -12.25 -0.39 2.62
C GLU A 208 -10.96 0.05 3.30
N VAL A 209 -10.19 -0.90 3.80
CA VAL A 209 -8.86 -0.67 4.40
C VAL A 209 -7.86 -1.66 3.83
N PHE A 210 -6.68 -1.17 3.47
CA PHE A 210 -5.56 -1.96 2.96
C PHE A 210 -4.41 -1.92 3.96
N VAL A 211 -4.01 -3.08 4.45
CA VAL A 211 -2.95 -3.23 5.46
C VAL A 211 -1.83 -4.09 4.89
N TYR A 212 -0.63 -3.53 4.80
CA TYR A 212 0.55 -4.20 4.26
C TYR A 212 1.67 -4.24 5.27
N PHE A 213 2.11 -5.46 5.62
CA PHE A 213 3.30 -5.68 6.43
C PHE A 213 4.53 -5.69 5.53
N LYS A 214 5.50 -4.83 5.87
CA LYS A 214 6.75 -4.70 5.09
C LYS A 214 7.93 -5.25 5.86
N HIS A 215 8.04 -6.58 5.87
CA HIS A 215 9.13 -7.32 6.48
C HIS A 215 9.63 -8.35 5.46
N GLU A 216 10.82 -8.12 4.95
CA GLU A 216 11.41 -8.93 3.88
C GLU A 216 12.13 -10.16 4.44
N ASP A 217 12.62 -10.05 5.69
CA ASP A 217 13.44 -11.08 6.34
C ASP A 217 12.60 -12.22 6.93
N GLU A 218 13.12 -13.44 6.85
CA GLU A 218 12.68 -14.66 7.55
C GLU A 218 11.17 -14.97 7.55
N GLY A 219 10.40 -14.43 6.60
CA GLY A 219 8.95 -14.67 6.55
C GLY A 219 8.13 -13.90 7.59
N LYS A 220 8.70 -12.91 8.26
CA LYS A 220 8.01 -12.09 9.28
C LYS A 220 6.80 -11.33 8.71
N GLY A 221 6.90 -10.83 7.49
CA GLY A 221 5.76 -10.16 6.85
C GLY A 221 4.51 -11.04 6.79
N PRO A 222 4.56 -12.23 6.21
CA PRO A 222 3.45 -13.19 6.22
C PRO A 222 3.00 -13.62 7.63
N GLU A 223 3.93 -13.79 8.57
CA GLU A 223 3.62 -14.14 9.97
C GLU A 223 2.73 -13.07 10.61
N PHE A 224 3.15 -11.81 10.55
CA PHE A 224 2.40 -10.68 11.10
C PHE A 224 1.07 -10.45 10.38
N ALA A 225 1.04 -10.63 9.05
CA ALA A 225 -0.19 -10.51 8.29
C ALA A 225 -1.23 -11.56 8.70
N ARG A 226 -0.81 -12.81 8.93
CA ARG A 226 -1.69 -13.88 9.45
C ARG A 226 -2.16 -13.57 10.87
N ALA A 227 -1.25 -13.20 11.77
CA ALA A 227 -1.60 -12.82 13.14
C ALA A 227 -2.61 -11.67 13.19
N PHE A 228 -2.48 -10.71 12.28
CA PHE A 228 -3.44 -9.61 12.16
C PHE A 228 -4.82 -10.09 11.67
N ILE A 229 -4.89 -10.99 10.69
CA ILE A 229 -6.14 -11.61 10.23
C ILE A 229 -6.80 -12.37 11.38
N ASP A 230 -6.05 -13.18 12.12
CA ASP A 230 -6.57 -13.91 13.29
C ASP A 230 -7.13 -12.96 14.37
N CYS A 231 -6.48 -11.80 14.55
CA CYS A 231 -6.98 -10.77 15.46
C CYS A 231 -8.29 -10.16 14.98
N LEU A 232 -8.48 -9.95 13.69
CA LEU A 232 -9.75 -9.44 13.13
C LEU A 232 -10.87 -10.45 13.24
N GLU A 233 -10.62 -11.74 12.95
CA GLU A 233 -11.60 -12.82 13.04
C GLU A 233 -12.14 -13.02 14.47
N LYS A 234 -11.28 -12.85 15.48
CA LYS A 234 -11.69 -12.91 16.90
C LYS A 234 -12.58 -11.74 17.34
N ARG A 235 -12.64 -10.65 16.57
CA ARG A 235 -13.37 -9.41 16.87
C ARG A 235 -14.62 -9.22 15.99
N ALA A 236 -14.79 -10.04 14.96
CA ALA A 236 -15.94 -10.04 14.06
C ALA A 236 -17.15 -10.75 14.71
#